data_a46827d73b2663dab81781dccaac9d2a
#
_entry.id   a46827d73b2663dab81781dccaac9d2a
#
_cell.length_a   1.000
_cell.length_b   1.000
_cell.length_c   1.000
_cell.angle_alpha   90.00
_cell.angle_beta   90.00
_cell.angle_gamma   90.00
#
_symmetry.space_group_name_H-M   'P 1'
#
loop_
_entity.id
_entity.type
_entity.pdbx_description
1 polymer ?
#
loop_
_entity_poly.entity_id
_entity_poly.type
_entity_poly.pdbx_seq_one_letter_code
_entity_poly.pdbx_strand_id
1 'polypeptide(L)'
;MPSFFKSKNSVTPAAVPPANWTTRVRQGLSRTRDNLGKQLSGLFGGGKIDEALYEELETILLTADTGVNATTWLLDELRRQVKRDGLTDAAQLKGALQQALVNLLAPLAQPLDTDTNKPFIIMLTGVNGAGKTTSIGKLANHFQSKGKTVLLAAGDTFRAAAREQLVAWGERNNVAVIAQETDNQQKGDPAAVIFDAVSAAKARGIDIVLADTAGRLATQLHLMEEIKKVKRVIAKAEADAPHEVLLVLDANTGQNAVNQVQAFDDALGLTGLIITKLDGTAKGGVIAAIARQREKKQPLPIRFIGVGEGMDDLRPFDANEFVEALFD
;
A
#
# COMPACT_ATOMS: atom_id res chain seq x y z
N MET A 1 40.34 -1.27 -54.13
CA MET A 1 40.54 -1.68 -52.73
C MET A 1 39.23 -1.62 -52.00
N PRO A 2 38.61 -2.71 -51.59
CA PRO A 2 37.36 -2.66 -50.81
C PRO A 2 37.65 -2.60 -49.32
N SER A 3 37.06 -1.60 -48.63
CA SER A 3 37.16 -1.42 -47.19
C SER A 3 36.19 -2.32 -46.45
N PHE A 4 36.73 -3.18 -45.61
CA PHE A 4 35.95 -4.02 -44.69
C PHE A 4 35.41 -3.19 -43.52
N PHE A 5 34.07 -2.99 -43.44
CA PHE A 5 33.43 -2.55 -42.24
C PHE A 5 33.22 -3.76 -41.30
N LYS A 6 33.95 -3.80 -40.19
CA LYS A 6 33.71 -4.73 -39.10
C LYS A 6 32.44 -4.30 -38.37
N SER A 7 31.38 -5.11 -38.46
CA SER A 7 30.20 -5.04 -37.62
C SER A 7 30.60 -5.30 -36.16
N LYS A 8 30.38 -4.32 -35.29
CA LYS A 8 30.46 -4.52 -33.84
C LYS A 8 29.19 -5.30 -33.40
N ASN A 9 29.39 -6.55 -33.03
CA ASN A 9 28.35 -7.32 -32.31
C ASN A 9 28.03 -6.60 -31.00
N SER A 10 26.89 -5.93 -30.93
CA SER A 10 26.29 -5.48 -29.68
C SER A 10 25.75 -6.71 -28.95
N VAL A 11 26.49 -7.17 -27.95
CA VAL A 11 26.00 -8.15 -26.99
C VAL A 11 24.89 -7.46 -26.20
N THR A 12 23.65 -7.79 -26.51
CA THR A 12 22.49 -7.41 -25.68
C THR A 12 22.70 -8.10 -24.32
N PRO A 13 22.71 -7.36 -23.19
CA PRO A 13 22.80 -8.00 -21.90
C PRO A 13 21.61 -8.94 -21.74
N ALA A 14 21.89 -10.20 -21.39
CA ALA A 14 20.87 -11.17 -21.08
C ALA A 14 19.93 -10.57 -20.02
N ALA A 15 18.61 -10.54 -20.30
CA ALA A 15 17.61 -10.09 -19.36
C ALA A 15 17.71 -10.96 -18.10
N VAL A 16 18.10 -10.34 -16.98
CA VAL A 16 18.08 -10.99 -15.67
C VAL A 16 16.63 -11.44 -15.45
N PRO A 17 16.38 -12.73 -15.14
CA PRO A 17 15.02 -13.18 -14.88
C PRO A 17 14.42 -12.34 -13.74
N PRO A 18 13.14 -11.97 -13.82
CA PRO A 18 12.51 -11.13 -12.80
C PRO A 18 12.69 -11.78 -11.42
N ALA A 19 13.31 -11.04 -10.50
CA ALA A 19 13.51 -11.51 -9.13
C ALA A 19 12.17 -11.97 -8.56
N ASN A 20 12.17 -13.14 -7.89
CA ASN A 20 10.99 -13.67 -7.22
C ASN A 20 10.42 -12.63 -6.26
N TRP A 21 9.10 -12.55 -6.11
CA TRP A 21 8.42 -11.58 -5.25
C TRP A 21 8.99 -11.53 -3.83
N THR A 22 9.23 -12.68 -3.21
CA THR A 22 9.86 -12.78 -1.87
C THR A 22 11.20 -12.03 -1.82
N THR A 23 12.02 -12.16 -2.86
CA THR A 23 13.30 -11.42 -2.96
C THR A 23 13.06 -9.91 -3.05
N ARG A 24 12.04 -9.44 -3.78
CA ARG A 24 11.69 -8.02 -3.90
C ARG A 24 11.20 -7.45 -2.58
N VAL A 25 10.35 -8.18 -1.84
CA VAL A 25 9.88 -7.77 -0.50
C VAL A 25 11.07 -7.67 0.46
N ARG A 26 11.94 -8.65 0.47
CA ARG A 26 13.18 -8.63 1.29
C ARG A 26 14.08 -7.45 0.94
N GLN A 27 14.25 -7.14 -0.34
CA GLN A 27 15.02 -5.97 -0.79
C GLN A 27 14.32 -4.66 -0.41
N GLY A 28 13.01 -4.56 -0.63
CA GLY A 28 12.22 -3.39 -0.27
C GLY A 28 12.19 -3.13 1.24
N LEU A 29 12.15 -4.15 2.06
CA LEU A 29 12.19 -4.03 3.52
C LEU A 29 13.61 -3.97 4.12
N SER A 30 14.66 -3.95 3.29
CA SER A 30 16.05 -4.00 3.75
C SER A 30 16.38 -2.91 4.78
N ARG A 31 15.94 -1.66 4.57
CA ARG A 31 16.17 -0.56 5.51
C ARG A 31 15.46 -0.76 6.85
N THR A 32 14.21 -1.22 6.83
CA THR A 32 13.47 -1.57 8.06
C THR A 32 14.15 -2.73 8.77
N ARG A 33 14.52 -3.79 8.04
CA ARG A 33 15.23 -4.95 8.57
C ARG A 33 16.60 -4.56 9.13
N ASP A 34 17.39 -3.74 8.41
CA ASP A 34 18.72 -3.33 8.85
C ASP A 34 18.67 -2.51 10.15
N ASN A 35 17.61 -1.75 10.35
CA ASN A 35 17.42 -0.99 11.58
C ASN A 35 16.84 -1.88 12.70
N LEU A 36 15.69 -2.51 12.47
CA LEU A 36 14.98 -3.32 13.44
C LEU A 36 15.67 -4.68 13.68
N GLY A 37 16.01 -5.39 12.60
CA GLY A 37 16.57 -6.74 12.67
C GLY A 37 17.95 -6.80 13.30
N LYS A 38 18.85 -5.81 13.06
CA LYS A 38 20.17 -5.77 13.72
C LYS A 38 20.05 -5.53 15.23
N GLN A 39 19.15 -4.61 15.63
CA GLN A 39 18.90 -4.34 17.04
C GLN A 39 18.27 -5.58 17.72
N LEU A 40 17.28 -6.20 17.10
CA LEU A 40 16.67 -7.43 17.60
C LEU A 40 17.64 -8.63 17.64
N SER A 41 18.55 -8.75 16.64
CA SER A 41 19.57 -9.81 16.63
C SER A 41 20.56 -9.65 17.78
N GLY A 42 20.91 -8.42 18.14
CA GLY A 42 21.72 -8.15 19.33
C GLY A 42 21.00 -8.57 20.63
N LEU A 43 19.72 -8.18 20.72
CA LEU A 43 18.88 -8.47 21.88
C LEU A 43 18.61 -9.98 22.05
N PHE A 44 18.40 -10.70 20.95
CA PHE A 44 18.12 -12.13 20.95
C PHE A 44 19.35 -13.02 20.78
N GLY A 45 20.55 -12.46 20.92
CA GLY A 45 21.82 -13.18 20.80
C GLY A 45 22.09 -14.21 21.91
N GLY A 46 21.18 -14.38 22.84
CA GLY A 46 21.22 -15.29 23.98
C GLY A 46 21.23 -14.53 25.31
N GLY A 47 20.90 -15.24 26.38
CA GLY A 47 20.80 -14.68 27.72
C GLY A 47 19.44 -14.93 28.37
N LYS A 48 19.29 -14.47 29.59
CA LYS A 48 18.06 -14.64 30.35
C LYS A 48 16.99 -13.66 29.91
N ILE A 49 15.75 -14.11 29.92
CA ILE A 49 14.58 -13.23 29.74
C ILE A 49 14.33 -12.52 31.08
N ASP A 50 14.68 -11.24 31.14
CA ASP A 50 14.47 -10.39 32.30
C ASP A 50 13.76 -9.07 31.90
N GLU A 51 13.51 -8.20 32.87
CA GLU A 51 12.80 -6.93 32.61
C GLU A 51 13.62 -5.96 31.74
N ALA A 52 14.95 -5.97 31.88
CA ALA A 52 15.83 -5.13 31.06
C ALA A 52 15.71 -5.48 29.56
N LEU A 53 15.57 -6.76 29.23
CA LEU A 53 15.34 -7.22 27.86
C LEU A 53 13.98 -6.71 27.30
N TYR A 54 12.92 -6.67 28.11
CA TYR A 54 11.64 -6.11 27.67
C TYR A 54 11.70 -4.58 27.50
N GLU A 55 12.43 -3.85 28.35
CA GLU A 55 12.63 -2.39 28.21
C GLU A 55 13.41 -2.06 26.93
N GLU A 56 14.45 -2.84 26.61
CA GLU A 56 15.20 -2.67 25.38
C GLU A 56 14.35 -3.02 24.15
N LEU A 57 13.56 -4.10 24.19
CA LEU A 57 12.63 -4.49 23.13
C LEU A 57 11.55 -3.39 22.89
N GLU A 58 11.02 -2.81 23.98
CA GLU A 58 10.09 -1.68 23.89
C GLU A 58 10.70 -0.52 23.12
N THR A 59 11.94 -0.14 23.49
CA THR A 59 12.66 0.94 22.83
C THR A 59 12.86 0.69 21.34
N ILE A 60 13.23 -0.54 20.97
CA ILE A 60 13.43 -0.96 19.58
C ILE A 60 12.10 -0.86 18.79
N LEU A 61 11.01 -1.38 19.34
CA LEU A 61 9.70 -1.35 18.69
C LEU A 61 9.18 0.09 18.51
N LEU A 62 9.30 0.93 19.51
CA LEU A 62 8.92 2.34 19.43
C LEU A 62 9.74 3.10 18.39
N THR A 63 11.05 2.84 18.31
CA THR A 63 11.95 3.45 17.32
C THR A 63 11.59 3.04 15.89
N ALA A 64 11.02 1.83 15.70
CA ALA A 64 10.51 1.35 14.42
C ALA A 64 9.12 1.91 14.05
N ASP A 65 8.59 2.88 14.79
CA ASP A 65 7.24 3.45 14.61
C ASP A 65 6.08 2.46 14.81
N THR A 66 6.27 1.40 15.60
CA THR A 66 5.20 0.45 15.97
C THR A 66 4.08 1.13 16.76
N GLY A 67 4.38 2.24 17.44
CA GLY A 67 3.43 2.99 18.26
C GLY A 67 3.15 2.34 19.62
N VAL A 68 2.79 3.15 20.61
CA VAL A 68 2.65 2.71 22.02
C VAL A 68 1.67 1.55 22.16
N ASN A 69 0.47 1.67 21.57
CA ASN A 69 -0.58 0.64 21.74
C ASN A 69 -0.18 -0.74 21.18
N ALA A 70 0.48 -0.79 20.02
CA ALA A 70 0.91 -2.04 19.44
C ALA A 70 2.14 -2.60 20.19
N THR A 71 3.07 -1.75 20.60
CA THR A 71 4.23 -2.12 21.40
C THR A 71 3.80 -2.75 22.73
N THR A 72 2.95 -2.08 23.50
CA THR A 72 2.42 -2.62 24.76
C THR A 72 1.75 -3.98 24.55
N TRP A 73 0.90 -4.10 23.54
CA TRP A 73 0.23 -5.37 23.23
C TRP A 73 1.22 -6.49 22.89
N LEU A 74 2.23 -6.19 22.06
CA LEU A 74 3.27 -7.17 21.69
C LEU A 74 4.05 -7.66 22.93
N LEU A 75 4.45 -6.73 23.81
CA LEU A 75 5.17 -7.07 25.04
C LEU A 75 4.30 -7.92 25.98
N ASP A 76 3.04 -7.58 26.15
CA ASP A 76 2.11 -8.35 26.96
C ASP A 76 1.88 -9.76 26.39
N GLU A 77 1.77 -9.87 25.06
CA GLU A 77 1.65 -11.17 24.39
C GLU A 77 2.91 -12.01 24.57
N LEU A 78 4.08 -11.42 24.44
CA LEU A 78 5.36 -12.10 24.68
C LEU A 78 5.47 -12.58 26.13
N ARG A 79 5.13 -11.74 27.12
CA ARG A 79 5.13 -12.14 28.54
C ARG A 79 4.17 -13.31 28.79
N ARG A 80 2.99 -13.30 28.18
CA ARG A 80 2.03 -14.40 28.25
C ARG A 80 2.60 -15.67 27.62
N GLN A 81 3.24 -15.57 26.47
CA GLN A 81 3.82 -16.70 25.75
C GLN A 81 5.02 -17.28 26.51
N VAL A 82 5.91 -16.44 27.04
CA VAL A 82 7.04 -16.86 27.90
C VAL A 82 6.54 -17.69 29.09
N LYS A 83 5.48 -17.22 29.78
CA LYS A 83 4.91 -17.92 30.93
C LYS A 83 4.22 -19.23 30.54
N ARG A 84 3.51 -19.25 29.43
CA ARG A 84 2.75 -20.42 28.94
C ARG A 84 3.68 -21.52 28.45
N ASP A 85 4.72 -21.16 27.69
CA ASP A 85 5.58 -22.09 26.97
C ASP A 85 6.90 -22.37 27.73
N GLY A 86 7.10 -21.70 28.88
CA GLY A 86 8.28 -21.90 29.75
C GLY A 86 9.57 -21.43 29.09
N LEU A 87 9.54 -20.38 28.27
CA LEU A 87 10.74 -19.87 27.60
C LEU A 87 11.70 -19.26 28.61
N THR A 88 12.98 -19.60 28.49
CA THR A 88 14.04 -19.17 29.44
C THR A 88 15.19 -18.44 28.78
N ASP A 89 15.33 -18.56 27.47
CA ASP A 89 16.42 -18.00 26.68
C ASP A 89 15.88 -16.90 25.72
N ALA A 90 16.57 -15.77 25.68
CA ALA A 90 16.24 -14.64 24.79
C ALA A 90 16.17 -15.04 23.31
N ALA A 91 16.96 -16.02 22.85
CA ALA A 91 16.91 -16.51 21.48
C ALA A 91 15.54 -17.09 21.09
N GLN A 92 14.80 -17.64 22.06
CA GLN A 92 13.45 -18.19 21.84
C GLN A 92 12.41 -17.06 21.62
N LEU A 93 12.68 -15.85 22.12
CA LEU A 93 11.77 -14.71 21.95
C LEU A 93 11.69 -14.20 20.50
N LYS A 94 12.72 -14.43 19.67
CA LYS A 94 12.66 -14.06 18.24
C LYS A 94 11.46 -14.70 17.56
N GLY A 95 11.32 -16.02 17.69
CA GLY A 95 10.20 -16.76 17.10
C GLY A 95 8.85 -16.38 17.72
N ALA A 96 8.82 -16.13 19.03
CA ALA A 96 7.63 -15.65 19.73
C ALA A 96 7.17 -14.26 19.21
N LEU A 97 8.10 -13.34 19.03
CA LEU A 97 7.81 -12.01 18.47
C LEU A 97 7.32 -12.08 17.01
N GLN A 98 7.96 -12.90 16.17
CA GLN A 98 7.50 -13.16 14.81
C GLN A 98 6.06 -13.67 14.81
N GLN A 99 5.75 -14.66 15.61
CA GLN A 99 4.39 -15.20 15.69
C GLN A 99 3.38 -14.21 16.23
N ALA A 100 3.73 -13.39 17.22
CA ALA A 100 2.89 -12.33 17.75
C ALA A 100 2.59 -11.26 16.67
N LEU A 101 3.60 -10.88 15.87
CA LEU A 101 3.42 -9.97 14.75
C LEU A 101 2.54 -10.56 13.65
N VAL A 102 2.74 -11.82 13.28
CA VAL A 102 1.86 -12.50 12.31
C VAL A 102 0.43 -12.50 12.81
N ASN A 103 0.19 -12.88 14.07
CA ASN A 103 -1.15 -12.90 14.66
C ASN A 103 -1.82 -11.51 14.67
N LEU A 104 -1.02 -10.46 14.91
CA LEU A 104 -1.48 -9.07 14.88
C LEU A 104 -1.89 -8.62 13.47
N LEU A 105 -1.13 -9.03 12.46
CA LEU A 105 -1.28 -8.55 11.08
C LEU A 105 -2.19 -9.43 10.22
N ALA A 106 -2.35 -10.71 10.55
CA ALA A 106 -3.17 -11.66 9.78
C ALA A 106 -4.60 -11.18 9.50
N PRO A 107 -5.32 -10.51 10.44
CA PRO A 107 -6.65 -9.98 10.16
C PRO A 107 -6.68 -8.89 9.07
N LEU A 108 -5.55 -8.24 8.78
CA LEU A 108 -5.42 -7.23 7.72
C LEU A 108 -5.10 -7.85 6.35
N ALA A 109 -4.65 -9.10 6.28
CA ALA A 109 -4.30 -9.81 5.06
C ALA A 109 -5.55 -10.42 4.42
N GLN A 110 -6.45 -9.57 3.93
CA GLN A 110 -7.68 -10.00 3.25
C GLN A 110 -7.56 -9.73 1.76
N PRO A 111 -7.71 -10.75 0.89
CA PRO A 111 -7.65 -10.59 -0.55
C PRO A 111 -8.79 -9.70 -1.05
N LEU A 112 -8.52 -8.98 -2.15
CA LEU A 112 -9.53 -8.20 -2.85
C LEU A 112 -10.22 -9.09 -3.88
N ASP A 113 -11.52 -9.30 -3.71
CA ASP A 113 -12.36 -9.97 -4.71
C ASP A 113 -12.96 -8.91 -5.65
N THR A 114 -12.60 -8.97 -6.93
CA THR A 114 -13.06 -8.06 -7.98
C THR A 114 -14.05 -8.71 -8.93
N ASP A 115 -14.51 -9.94 -8.65
CA ASP A 115 -15.44 -10.69 -9.51
C ASP A 115 -16.90 -10.48 -9.13
N THR A 116 -17.15 -9.76 -8.05
CA THR A 116 -18.50 -9.51 -7.50
C THR A 116 -19.34 -8.56 -8.34
N ASN A 117 -18.72 -7.63 -9.07
CA ASN A 117 -19.39 -6.59 -9.85
C ASN A 117 -18.68 -6.31 -11.18
N LYS A 118 -19.43 -5.85 -12.19
CA LYS A 118 -18.89 -5.45 -13.49
C LYS A 118 -19.59 -4.19 -14.03
N PRO A 119 -18.89 -3.05 -14.10
CA PRO A 119 -17.49 -2.81 -13.66
C PRO A 119 -17.35 -2.84 -12.14
N PHE A 120 -16.22 -3.37 -11.64
CA PHE A 120 -15.79 -3.22 -10.27
C PHE A 120 -15.06 -1.88 -10.11
N ILE A 121 -15.54 -0.99 -9.26
CA ILE A 121 -15.06 0.39 -9.18
C ILE A 121 -14.24 0.58 -7.92
N ILE A 122 -12.97 0.95 -8.09
CA ILE A 122 -12.01 1.22 -7.02
C ILE A 122 -11.69 2.71 -7.02
N MET A 123 -12.00 3.38 -5.92
CA MET A 123 -11.66 4.79 -5.69
C MET A 123 -10.39 4.87 -4.84
N LEU A 124 -9.34 5.51 -5.37
CA LEU A 124 -8.11 5.74 -4.62
C LEU A 124 -8.10 7.15 -4.02
N THR A 125 -7.76 7.23 -2.73
CA THR A 125 -7.68 8.49 -1.99
C THR A 125 -6.38 8.57 -1.17
N GLY A 126 -6.06 9.73 -0.61
CA GLY A 126 -4.86 9.94 0.23
C GLY A 126 -4.19 11.27 -0.02
N VAL A 127 -3.14 11.56 0.75
CA VAL A 127 -2.42 12.84 0.68
C VAL A 127 -1.59 12.96 -0.61
N ASN A 128 -1.17 14.20 -0.94
CA ASN A 128 -0.23 14.41 -2.05
C ASN A 128 1.10 13.69 -1.76
N GLY A 129 1.68 13.10 -2.80
CA GLY A 129 2.95 12.37 -2.68
C GLY A 129 2.84 10.97 -2.07
N ALA A 130 1.67 10.52 -1.62
CA ALA A 130 1.50 9.16 -1.09
C ALA A 130 1.64 8.05 -2.15
N GLY A 131 1.67 8.38 -3.44
CA GLY A 131 1.86 7.40 -4.52
C GLY A 131 0.56 6.92 -5.18
N LYS A 132 -0.55 7.66 -5.07
CA LYS A 132 -1.85 7.29 -5.67
C LYS A 132 -1.76 6.97 -7.17
N THR A 133 -1.36 7.95 -7.97
CA THR A 133 -1.27 7.80 -9.43
C THR A 133 -0.33 6.68 -9.86
N THR A 134 0.80 6.53 -9.15
CA THR A 134 1.73 5.41 -9.36
C THR A 134 1.09 4.07 -8.99
N SER A 135 0.36 4.01 -7.88
CA SER A 135 -0.36 2.79 -7.48
C SER A 135 -1.43 2.41 -8.48
N ILE A 136 -2.15 3.37 -9.06
CA ILE A 136 -3.13 3.12 -10.14
C ILE A 136 -2.47 2.46 -11.34
N GLY A 137 -1.33 2.98 -11.80
CA GLY A 137 -0.59 2.38 -12.91
C GLY A 137 -0.15 0.94 -12.65
N LYS A 138 0.34 0.67 -11.43
CA LYS A 138 0.74 -0.69 -11.01
C LYS A 138 -0.46 -1.62 -10.81
N LEU A 139 -1.58 -1.12 -10.27
CA LEU A 139 -2.83 -1.88 -10.16
C LEU A 139 -3.39 -2.25 -11.53
N ALA A 140 -3.33 -1.33 -12.51
CA ALA A 140 -3.75 -1.62 -13.87
C ALA A 140 -2.97 -2.81 -14.45
N ASN A 141 -1.64 -2.79 -14.32
CA ASN A 141 -0.77 -3.92 -14.71
C ASN A 141 -1.12 -5.21 -13.95
N HIS A 142 -1.34 -5.12 -12.64
CA HIS A 142 -1.70 -6.27 -11.81
C HIS A 142 -3.02 -6.92 -12.26
N PHE A 143 -4.06 -6.12 -12.52
CA PHE A 143 -5.34 -6.67 -12.93
C PHE A 143 -5.31 -7.20 -14.39
N GLN A 144 -4.57 -6.52 -15.28
CA GLN A 144 -4.37 -7.03 -16.64
C GLN A 144 -3.63 -8.36 -16.65
N SER A 145 -2.63 -8.55 -15.78
CA SER A 145 -1.92 -9.84 -15.65
C SER A 145 -2.84 -10.98 -15.19
N LYS A 146 -3.99 -10.63 -14.59
CA LYS A 146 -5.07 -11.58 -14.24
C LYS A 146 -6.16 -11.70 -15.32
N GLY A 147 -5.94 -11.13 -16.51
CA GLY A 147 -6.89 -11.19 -17.64
C GLY A 147 -8.06 -10.23 -17.53
N LYS A 148 -8.02 -9.23 -16.62
CA LYS A 148 -9.09 -8.22 -16.48
C LYS A 148 -8.87 -7.05 -17.42
N THR A 149 -9.95 -6.54 -17.99
CA THR A 149 -9.96 -5.25 -18.69
C THR A 149 -10.07 -4.12 -17.69
N VAL A 150 -9.26 -3.05 -17.88
CA VAL A 150 -9.14 -1.93 -16.94
C VAL A 150 -9.40 -0.60 -17.66
N LEU A 151 -10.01 0.35 -16.98
CA LEU A 151 -10.16 1.73 -17.40
C LEU A 151 -9.72 2.68 -16.28
N LEU A 152 -8.97 3.72 -16.61
CA LEU A 152 -8.50 4.72 -15.66
C LEU A 152 -9.35 5.99 -15.75
N ALA A 153 -9.67 6.59 -14.60
CA ALA A 153 -10.39 7.85 -14.51
C ALA A 153 -9.50 8.92 -13.86
N ALA A 154 -9.18 9.99 -14.59
CA ALA A 154 -8.31 11.07 -14.16
C ALA A 154 -9.06 12.13 -13.34
N GLY A 155 -9.46 11.78 -12.11
CA GLY A 155 -10.19 12.66 -11.21
C GLY A 155 -9.32 13.66 -10.43
N ASP A 156 -7.98 13.64 -10.54
CA ASP A 156 -7.12 14.73 -10.05
C ASP A 156 -7.06 15.86 -11.10
N THR A 157 -8.15 16.60 -11.23
CA THR A 157 -8.29 17.69 -12.24
C THR A 157 -7.60 18.99 -11.83
N PHE A 158 -7.12 19.08 -10.59
CA PHE A 158 -6.42 20.26 -10.08
C PHE A 158 -4.96 20.33 -10.48
N ARG A 159 -4.37 19.17 -10.81
CA ARG A 159 -2.95 19.04 -11.10
C ARG A 159 -2.75 18.52 -12.52
N ALA A 160 -2.39 19.42 -13.44
CA ALA A 160 -2.11 19.03 -14.83
C ALA A 160 -1.08 17.89 -14.92
N ALA A 161 0.01 17.99 -14.15
CA ALA A 161 1.03 16.94 -14.10
C ALA A 161 0.51 15.58 -13.59
N ALA A 162 -0.51 15.54 -12.71
CA ALA A 162 -1.09 14.26 -12.26
C ALA A 162 -1.91 13.60 -13.38
N ARG A 163 -2.66 14.39 -14.14
CA ARG A 163 -3.38 13.93 -15.34
C ARG A 163 -2.41 13.37 -16.39
N GLU A 164 -1.37 14.15 -16.73
CA GLU A 164 -0.34 13.72 -17.69
C GLU A 164 0.35 12.44 -17.23
N GLN A 165 0.67 12.33 -15.94
CA GLN A 165 1.24 11.13 -15.36
C GLN A 165 0.29 9.93 -15.50
N LEU A 166 -1.01 10.12 -15.26
CA LEU A 166 -1.98 9.03 -15.41
C LEU A 166 -2.14 8.60 -16.86
N VAL A 167 -2.13 9.54 -17.81
CA VAL A 167 -2.15 9.26 -19.25
C VAL A 167 -0.92 8.45 -19.65
N ALA A 168 0.27 8.85 -19.21
CA ALA A 168 1.50 8.09 -19.45
C ALA A 168 1.45 6.66 -18.87
N TRP A 169 0.83 6.47 -17.71
CA TRP A 169 0.56 5.14 -17.16
C TRP A 169 -0.42 4.34 -18.03
N GLY A 170 -1.47 5.00 -18.55
CA GLY A 170 -2.41 4.39 -19.49
C GLY A 170 -1.73 3.91 -20.75
N GLU A 171 -0.91 4.74 -21.38
CA GLU A 171 -0.13 4.40 -22.56
C GLU A 171 0.83 3.23 -22.29
N ARG A 172 1.58 3.30 -21.19
CA ARG A 172 2.53 2.25 -20.80
C ARG A 172 1.87 0.89 -20.58
N ASN A 173 0.66 0.87 -20.06
CA ASN A 173 -0.12 -0.35 -19.81
C ASN A 173 -1.06 -0.72 -20.95
N ASN A 174 -1.15 0.10 -22.00
CA ASN A 174 -2.17 -0.04 -23.05
C ASN A 174 -3.60 -0.06 -22.46
N VAL A 175 -3.89 0.87 -21.54
CA VAL A 175 -5.18 1.03 -20.85
C VAL A 175 -5.80 2.37 -21.20
N ALA A 176 -7.09 2.38 -21.52
CA ALA A 176 -7.81 3.60 -21.81
C ALA A 176 -7.90 4.50 -20.56
N VAL A 177 -7.71 5.81 -20.76
CA VAL A 177 -7.83 6.84 -19.72
C VAL A 177 -8.96 7.78 -20.10
N ILE A 178 -9.91 7.99 -19.20
CA ILE A 178 -10.89 9.06 -19.31
C ILE A 178 -10.36 10.26 -18.53
N ALA A 179 -10.11 11.33 -19.25
CA ALA A 179 -9.63 12.60 -18.72
C ALA A 179 -10.37 13.74 -19.40
N GLN A 180 -10.65 14.80 -18.68
CA GLN A 180 -11.20 16.01 -19.26
C GLN A 180 -10.10 16.85 -19.89
N GLU A 181 -10.26 17.23 -21.14
CA GLU A 181 -9.45 18.27 -21.75
C GLU A 181 -9.81 19.60 -21.08
N THR A 182 -8.85 20.20 -20.41
CA THR A 182 -9.03 21.53 -19.82
C THR A 182 -8.22 22.52 -20.63
N ASP A 183 -8.89 23.47 -21.25
CA ASP A 183 -8.25 24.72 -21.66
C ASP A 183 -7.72 25.41 -20.40
N ASN A 184 -6.57 26.05 -20.51
CA ASN A 184 -5.78 26.60 -19.38
C ASN A 184 -6.54 27.54 -18.41
N GLN A 185 -7.85 27.73 -18.57
CA GLN A 185 -8.68 28.62 -17.76
C GLN A 185 -9.83 27.95 -17.01
N GLN A 186 -10.19 26.69 -17.30
CA GLN A 186 -11.26 25.98 -16.57
C GLN A 186 -10.73 24.72 -15.86
N LYS A 187 -10.89 24.69 -14.54
CA LYS A 187 -10.66 23.49 -13.75
C LYS A 187 -11.77 22.48 -14.05
N GLY A 188 -11.43 21.29 -14.51
CA GLY A 188 -12.38 20.21 -14.71
C GLY A 188 -13.07 19.80 -13.39
N ASP A 189 -14.33 19.34 -13.46
CA ASP A 189 -15.02 18.76 -12.30
C ASP A 189 -14.58 17.28 -12.13
N PRO A 190 -13.86 16.94 -11.04
CA PRO A 190 -13.45 15.57 -10.75
C PRO A 190 -14.60 14.55 -10.81
N ALA A 191 -15.77 14.96 -10.31
CA ALA A 191 -16.94 14.11 -10.26
C ALA A 191 -17.51 13.81 -11.65
N ALA A 192 -17.49 14.78 -12.57
CA ALA A 192 -17.93 14.57 -13.94
C ALA A 192 -17.02 13.59 -14.68
N VAL A 193 -15.70 13.76 -14.58
CA VAL A 193 -14.72 12.84 -15.20
C VAL A 193 -14.93 11.39 -14.75
N ILE A 194 -15.12 11.20 -13.44
CA ILE A 194 -15.29 9.85 -12.90
C ILE A 194 -16.66 9.28 -13.29
N PHE A 195 -17.71 10.09 -13.33
CA PHE A 195 -19.02 9.67 -13.82
C PHE A 195 -18.96 9.19 -15.27
N ASP A 196 -18.28 9.95 -16.14
CA ASP A 196 -18.09 9.59 -17.55
C ASP A 196 -17.27 8.31 -17.69
N ALA A 197 -16.25 8.12 -16.86
CA ALA A 197 -15.45 6.91 -16.85
C ALA A 197 -16.27 5.67 -16.47
N VAL A 198 -17.10 5.76 -15.43
CA VAL A 198 -18.00 4.67 -15.02
C VAL A 198 -19.00 4.35 -16.12
N SER A 199 -19.60 5.37 -16.73
CA SER A 199 -20.57 5.22 -17.84
C SER A 199 -19.90 4.57 -19.06
N ALA A 200 -18.70 5.01 -19.43
CA ALA A 200 -17.92 4.42 -20.51
C ALA A 200 -17.53 2.96 -20.22
N ALA A 201 -17.16 2.65 -18.98
CA ALA A 201 -16.82 1.29 -18.56
C ALA A 201 -18.01 0.34 -18.69
N LYS A 202 -19.20 0.76 -18.25
CA LYS A 202 -20.46 0.00 -18.43
C LYS A 202 -20.75 -0.26 -19.91
N ALA A 203 -20.71 0.78 -20.74
CA ALA A 203 -21.00 0.67 -22.18
C ALA A 203 -20.00 -0.24 -22.92
N ARG A 204 -18.75 -0.31 -22.48
CA ARG A 204 -17.68 -1.11 -23.10
C ARG A 204 -17.49 -2.49 -22.47
N GLY A 205 -18.24 -2.84 -21.42
CA GLY A 205 -18.10 -4.11 -20.71
C GLY A 205 -16.74 -4.28 -20.02
N ILE A 206 -16.15 -3.17 -19.52
CA ILE A 206 -14.88 -3.16 -18.76
C ILE A 206 -15.07 -3.86 -17.42
N ASP A 207 -14.05 -4.60 -16.97
CA ASP A 207 -14.13 -5.32 -15.69
C ASP A 207 -13.84 -4.41 -14.51
N ILE A 208 -12.85 -3.50 -14.60
CA ILE A 208 -12.37 -2.68 -13.47
C ILE A 208 -12.22 -1.22 -13.86
N VAL A 209 -12.71 -0.32 -13.02
CA VAL A 209 -12.43 1.13 -13.09
C VAL A 209 -11.55 1.53 -11.92
N LEU A 210 -10.41 2.16 -12.21
CA LEU A 210 -9.52 2.76 -11.21
C LEU A 210 -9.69 4.29 -11.26
N ALA A 211 -10.29 4.86 -10.22
CA ALA A 211 -10.54 6.29 -10.12
C ALA A 211 -9.46 6.97 -9.29
N ASP A 212 -8.62 7.80 -9.95
CA ASP A 212 -7.68 8.70 -9.26
C ASP A 212 -8.45 9.88 -8.67
N THR A 213 -8.10 10.28 -7.47
CA THR A 213 -8.63 11.48 -6.84
C THR A 213 -7.49 12.43 -6.46
N ALA A 214 -7.81 13.71 -6.43
CA ALA A 214 -6.85 14.70 -5.99
C ALA A 214 -6.37 14.41 -4.57
N GLY A 215 -5.05 14.52 -4.36
CA GLY A 215 -4.45 14.35 -3.03
C GLY A 215 -4.85 15.49 -2.10
N ARG A 216 -5.17 15.14 -0.85
CA ARG A 216 -5.67 16.10 0.14
C ARG A 216 -5.03 15.88 1.50
N LEU A 217 -4.87 16.95 2.25
CA LEU A 217 -4.60 16.87 3.68
C LEU A 217 -5.92 16.68 4.41
N ALA A 218 -5.98 15.69 5.29
CA ALA A 218 -7.19 15.37 6.07
C ALA A 218 -7.71 16.55 6.90
N THR A 219 -6.87 17.52 7.22
CA THR A 219 -7.21 18.72 7.97
C THR A 219 -7.95 19.80 7.16
N GLN A 220 -8.03 19.66 5.83
CA GLN A 220 -8.68 20.64 4.97
C GLN A 220 -10.13 20.23 4.67
N LEU A 221 -11.08 20.68 5.47
CA LEU A 221 -12.49 20.27 5.44
C LEU A 221 -13.15 20.42 4.04
N HIS A 222 -12.91 21.56 3.35
CA HIS A 222 -13.51 21.80 2.03
C HIS A 222 -13.04 20.79 0.98
N LEU A 223 -11.81 20.31 1.09
CA LEU A 223 -11.25 19.33 0.17
C LEU A 223 -11.78 17.91 0.47
N MET A 224 -12.09 17.61 1.72
CA MET A 224 -12.74 16.36 2.09
C MET A 224 -14.19 16.30 1.56
N GLU A 225 -14.91 17.44 1.56
CA GLU A 225 -16.25 17.51 0.97
C GLU A 225 -16.23 17.25 -0.54
N GLU A 226 -15.19 17.67 -1.23
CA GLU A 226 -15.02 17.38 -2.66
C GLU A 226 -14.85 15.87 -2.92
N ILE A 227 -14.03 15.18 -2.14
CA ILE A 227 -13.86 13.73 -2.28
C ILE A 227 -15.18 13.00 -1.93
N LYS A 228 -15.91 13.46 -0.91
CA LYS A 228 -17.26 12.95 -0.60
C LYS A 228 -18.24 13.16 -1.77
N LYS A 229 -18.14 14.31 -2.47
CA LYS A 229 -18.93 14.56 -3.70
C LYS A 229 -18.60 13.51 -4.76
N VAL A 230 -17.31 13.23 -4.99
CA VAL A 230 -16.87 12.21 -5.95
C VAL A 230 -17.47 10.85 -5.59
N LYS A 231 -17.35 10.40 -4.32
CA LYS A 231 -17.93 9.14 -3.86
C LYS A 231 -19.44 9.08 -4.13
N ARG A 232 -20.18 10.15 -3.81
CA ARG A 232 -21.63 10.23 -4.06
C ARG A 232 -21.98 10.16 -5.55
N VAL A 233 -21.14 10.73 -6.42
CA VAL A 233 -21.38 10.71 -7.87
C VAL A 233 -21.08 9.33 -8.45
N ILE A 234 -20.08 8.63 -7.95
CA ILE A 234 -19.82 7.23 -8.31
C ILE A 234 -21.06 6.38 -7.99
N ALA A 235 -21.63 6.52 -6.77
CA ALA A 235 -22.84 5.80 -6.36
C ALA A 235 -24.09 6.15 -7.20
N LYS A 236 -24.13 7.32 -7.85
CA LYS A 236 -25.19 7.68 -8.82
C LYS A 236 -24.99 7.02 -10.18
N ALA A 237 -23.72 6.81 -10.61
CA ALA A 237 -23.40 6.19 -11.89
C ALA A 237 -23.57 4.65 -11.84
N GLU A 238 -23.26 4.06 -10.67
CA GLU A 238 -23.38 2.63 -10.43
C GLU A 238 -23.84 2.40 -8.98
N ALA A 239 -24.96 1.68 -8.81
CA ALA A 239 -25.45 1.33 -7.49
C ALA A 239 -24.40 0.51 -6.72
N ASP A 240 -24.32 0.71 -5.41
CA ASP A 240 -23.36 0.07 -4.49
C ASP A 240 -21.86 0.44 -4.72
N ALA A 241 -21.56 1.26 -5.73
CA ALA A 241 -20.21 1.76 -5.97
C ALA A 241 -19.93 3.06 -5.16
N PRO A 242 -18.63 3.38 -4.90
CA PRO A 242 -17.45 2.56 -5.21
C PRO A 242 -17.43 1.28 -4.37
N HIS A 243 -17.09 0.16 -5.02
CA HIS A 243 -17.00 -1.16 -4.36
C HIS A 243 -15.80 -1.24 -3.40
N GLU A 244 -14.74 -0.48 -3.72
CA GLU A 244 -13.58 -0.27 -2.84
C GLU A 244 -13.22 1.22 -2.75
N VAL A 245 -12.95 1.67 -1.52
CA VAL A 245 -12.38 2.98 -1.21
C VAL A 245 -11.02 2.74 -0.55
N LEU A 246 -9.96 2.85 -1.34
CA LEU A 246 -8.61 2.54 -0.90
C LEU A 246 -7.85 3.81 -0.52
N LEU A 247 -7.39 3.88 0.72
CA LEU A 247 -6.46 4.91 1.16
C LEU A 247 -5.03 4.50 0.83
N VAL A 248 -4.33 5.34 0.06
CA VAL A 248 -2.90 5.17 -0.23
C VAL A 248 -2.09 5.92 0.81
N LEU A 249 -1.24 5.19 1.54
CA LEU A 249 -0.40 5.69 2.62
C LEU A 249 1.08 5.55 2.26
N ASP A 250 1.85 6.58 2.57
CA ASP A 250 3.31 6.55 2.52
C ASP A 250 3.86 6.03 3.85
N ALA A 251 4.55 4.89 3.84
CA ALA A 251 5.12 4.28 5.04
C ALA A 251 6.13 5.19 5.76
N ASN A 252 6.77 6.14 5.04
CA ASN A 252 7.69 7.10 5.67
C ASN A 252 7.01 8.07 6.63
N THR A 253 5.69 8.22 6.57
CA THR A 253 4.94 9.15 7.44
C THR A 253 4.81 8.67 8.88
N GLY A 254 5.17 7.41 9.16
CA GLY A 254 5.16 6.85 10.52
C GLY A 254 3.80 7.00 11.20
N GLN A 255 3.77 7.40 12.46
CA GLN A 255 2.55 7.57 13.25
C GLN A 255 1.51 8.52 12.62
N ASN A 256 1.91 9.45 11.75
CA ASN A 256 0.96 10.29 11.02
C ASN A 256 0.06 9.48 10.07
N ALA A 257 0.51 8.31 9.58
CA ALA A 257 -0.33 7.43 8.77
C ALA A 257 -1.56 6.94 9.57
N VAL A 258 -1.40 6.66 10.85
CA VAL A 258 -2.47 6.26 11.77
C VAL A 258 -3.57 7.33 11.84
N ASN A 259 -3.17 8.60 11.98
CA ASN A 259 -4.10 9.74 11.98
C ASN A 259 -4.78 9.93 10.62
N GLN A 260 -4.07 9.69 9.50
CA GLN A 260 -4.65 9.72 8.17
C GLN A 260 -5.73 8.63 8.01
N VAL A 261 -5.45 7.39 8.43
CA VAL A 261 -6.43 6.31 8.41
C VAL A 261 -7.71 6.74 9.12
N GLN A 262 -7.61 7.26 10.34
CA GLN A 262 -8.78 7.67 11.12
C GLN A 262 -9.59 8.77 10.39
N ALA A 263 -8.93 9.83 9.95
CA ALA A 263 -9.61 10.97 9.34
C ALA A 263 -10.27 10.63 7.99
N PHE A 264 -9.60 9.81 7.16
CA PHE A 264 -10.17 9.38 5.88
C PHE A 264 -11.27 8.32 6.08
N ASP A 265 -11.14 7.44 7.07
CA ASP A 265 -12.18 6.46 7.41
C ASP A 265 -13.46 7.15 7.90
N ASP A 266 -13.34 8.10 8.82
CA ASP A 266 -14.49 8.85 9.34
C ASP A 266 -15.19 9.68 8.24
N ALA A 267 -14.44 10.14 7.23
CA ALA A 267 -14.98 10.93 6.14
C ALA A 267 -15.59 10.11 5.00
N LEU A 268 -15.00 8.97 4.68
CA LEU A 268 -15.29 8.21 3.44
C LEU A 268 -15.75 6.78 3.69
N GLY A 269 -15.54 6.22 4.89
CA GLY A 269 -15.75 4.79 5.13
C GLY A 269 -14.80 3.98 4.25
N LEU A 270 -13.56 3.88 4.66
CA LEU A 270 -12.54 3.11 3.94
C LEU A 270 -12.87 1.62 3.93
N THR A 271 -12.55 0.95 2.83
CA THR A 271 -12.68 -0.49 2.69
C THR A 271 -11.33 -1.22 2.65
N GLY A 272 -10.23 -0.47 2.45
CA GLY A 272 -8.89 -1.03 2.46
C GLY A 272 -7.79 0.01 2.35
N LEU A 273 -6.56 -0.48 2.46
CA LEU A 273 -5.33 0.33 2.42
C LEU A 273 -4.39 -0.15 1.33
N ILE A 274 -3.59 0.78 0.82
CA ILE A 274 -2.37 0.51 0.04
C ILE A 274 -1.22 1.18 0.78
N ILE A 275 -0.23 0.42 1.21
CA ILE A 275 0.96 0.95 1.87
C ILE A 275 2.09 1.03 0.84
N THR A 276 2.62 2.22 0.60
CA THR A 276 3.66 2.50 -0.40
C THR A 276 4.99 2.85 0.25
N LYS A 277 6.07 2.83 -0.55
CA LYS A 277 7.41 3.29 -0.19
C LYS A 277 8.03 2.56 1.00
N LEU A 278 7.70 1.29 1.16
CA LEU A 278 8.31 0.45 2.19
C LEU A 278 9.83 0.29 1.97
N ASP A 279 10.30 0.42 0.73
CA ASP A 279 11.72 0.41 0.34
C ASP A 279 12.52 1.65 0.80
N GLY A 280 11.82 2.75 1.07
CA GLY A 280 12.41 4.01 1.50
C GLY A 280 12.52 4.17 3.02
N THR A 281 11.87 3.32 3.81
CA THR A 281 11.65 3.56 5.24
C THR A 281 12.35 2.57 6.16
N ALA A 282 12.75 3.08 7.33
CA ALA A 282 13.09 2.25 8.50
C ALA A 282 11.89 2.08 9.47
N LYS A 283 10.70 2.59 9.09
CA LYS A 283 9.50 2.73 9.92
C LYS A 283 8.42 1.71 9.59
N GLY A 284 8.79 0.51 9.18
CA GLY A 284 7.85 -0.56 8.81
C GLY A 284 6.90 -1.00 9.94
N GLY A 285 7.20 -0.66 11.19
CA GLY A 285 6.34 -0.92 12.34
C GLY A 285 4.98 -0.18 12.30
N VAL A 286 4.83 0.86 11.46
CA VAL A 286 3.57 1.59 11.32
C VAL A 286 2.39 0.68 10.94
N ILE A 287 2.64 -0.44 10.26
CA ILE A 287 1.59 -1.42 9.92
C ILE A 287 1.00 -2.03 11.20
N ALA A 288 1.84 -2.34 12.20
CA ALA A 288 1.39 -2.83 13.50
C ALA A 288 0.58 -1.76 14.26
N ALA A 289 1.01 -0.48 14.18
CA ALA A 289 0.24 0.62 14.77
C ALA A 289 -1.17 0.72 14.17
N ILE A 290 -1.29 0.62 12.84
CA ILE A 290 -2.58 0.62 12.13
C ILE A 290 -3.45 -0.56 12.56
N ALA A 291 -2.88 -1.75 12.70
CA ALA A 291 -3.59 -2.95 13.15
C ALA A 291 -4.23 -2.75 14.55
N ARG A 292 -3.50 -2.12 15.47
CA ARG A 292 -4.00 -1.89 16.83
C ARG A 292 -4.95 -0.71 16.98
N GLN A 293 -4.90 0.26 16.09
CA GLN A 293 -5.79 1.44 16.15
C GLN A 293 -7.28 1.06 16.08
N ARG A 294 -7.60 -0.01 15.36
CA ARG A 294 -8.99 -0.43 15.10
C ARG A 294 -9.43 -1.66 15.92
N GLU A 295 -8.81 -1.92 17.06
CA GLU A 295 -9.13 -3.08 17.89
C GLU A 295 -10.62 -3.26 18.19
N LYS A 296 -11.36 -2.14 18.32
CA LYS A 296 -12.82 -2.14 18.61
C LYS A 296 -13.68 -2.04 17.35
N LYS A 297 -13.10 -1.94 16.17
CA LYS A 297 -13.77 -1.89 14.87
C LYS A 297 -13.33 -3.11 14.03
N GLN A 298 -14.06 -3.38 12.95
CA GLN A 298 -13.60 -4.40 12.00
C GLN A 298 -12.20 -4.03 11.46
N PRO A 299 -11.29 -5.00 11.31
CA PRO A 299 -9.99 -4.76 10.70
C PRO A 299 -10.14 -4.09 9.34
N LEU A 300 -9.31 -3.08 9.06
CA LEU A 300 -9.26 -2.46 7.74
C LEU A 300 -8.18 -3.19 6.92
N PRO A 301 -8.55 -3.92 5.87
CA PRO A 301 -7.60 -4.72 5.12
C PRO A 301 -6.49 -3.88 4.49
N ILE A 302 -5.26 -4.39 4.51
CA ILE A 302 -4.20 -3.93 3.63
C ILE A 302 -4.31 -4.75 2.35
N ARG A 303 -4.81 -4.14 1.28
CA ARG A 303 -5.01 -4.83 0.01
C ARG A 303 -3.70 -5.03 -0.73
N PHE A 304 -2.82 -4.00 -0.69
CA PHE A 304 -1.55 -4.03 -1.41
C PHE A 304 -0.44 -3.34 -0.63
N ILE A 305 0.79 -3.80 -0.88
CA ILE A 305 2.03 -3.15 -0.43
C ILE A 305 2.93 -2.82 -1.62
N GLY A 306 3.58 -1.66 -1.57
CA GLY A 306 4.56 -1.17 -2.54
C GLY A 306 5.96 -1.18 -1.96
N VAL A 307 6.87 -1.90 -2.61
CA VAL A 307 8.23 -2.18 -2.14
C VAL A 307 9.31 -1.67 -3.10
N GLY A 308 8.97 -0.76 -4.00
CA GLY A 308 9.87 -0.17 -4.97
C GLY A 308 9.15 0.59 -6.07
N GLU A 309 9.89 1.05 -7.09
CA GLU A 309 9.37 1.88 -8.19
C GLU A 309 8.96 1.06 -9.44
N GLY A 310 9.39 -0.19 -9.56
CA GLY A 310 9.08 -1.05 -10.70
C GLY A 310 7.58 -1.35 -10.83
N MET A 311 7.15 -1.73 -12.04
CA MET A 311 5.76 -2.08 -12.34
C MET A 311 5.22 -3.19 -11.44
N ASP A 312 6.05 -4.18 -11.15
CA ASP A 312 5.71 -5.37 -10.36
C ASP A 312 5.93 -5.18 -8.86
N ASP A 313 6.34 -3.98 -8.42
CA ASP A 313 6.65 -3.70 -7.01
C ASP A 313 5.42 -3.29 -6.18
N LEU A 314 4.22 -3.61 -6.66
CA LEU A 314 2.95 -3.52 -5.92
C LEU A 314 2.25 -4.88 -5.95
N ARG A 315 2.01 -5.47 -4.78
CA ARG A 315 1.41 -6.81 -4.66
C ARG A 315 0.43 -6.87 -3.50
N PRO A 316 -0.49 -7.86 -3.51
CA PRO A 316 -1.32 -8.15 -2.35
C PRO A 316 -0.49 -8.32 -1.08
N PHE A 317 -1.02 -7.86 0.05
CA PHE A 317 -0.37 -8.01 1.35
C PHE A 317 -0.54 -9.43 1.88
N ASP A 318 0.56 -10.02 2.33
CA ASP A 318 0.61 -11.25 3.11
C ASP A 318 1.36 -11.01 4.41
N ALA A 319 0.75 -11.36 5.54
CA ALA A 319 1.30 -11.09 6.87
C ALA A 319 2.54 -11.95 7.17
N ASN A 320 2.57 -13.22 6.71
CA ASN A 320 3.70 -14.12 6.94
C ASN A 320 4.91 -13.67 6.13
N GLU A 321 4.73 -13.42 4.81
CA GLU A 321 5.80 -12.94 3.93
C GLU A 321 6.37 -11.60 4.43
N PHE A 322 5.51 -10.70 4.91
CA PHE A 322 5.93 -9.42 5.45
C PHE A 322 6.77 -9.57 6.72
N VAL A 323 6.32 -10.37 7.69
CA VAL A 323 7.04 -10.58 8.94
C VAL A 323 8.35 -11.34 8.68
N GLU A 324 8.33 -12.38 7.84
CA GLU A 324 9.56 -13.10 7.44
C GLU A 324 10.60 -12.13 6.86
N ALA A 325 10.18 -11.25 5.95
CA ALA A 325 11.09 -10.28 5.33
C ALA A 325 11.65 -9.22 6.29
N LEU A 326 11.02 -9.00 7.45
CA LEU A 326 11.54 -8.12 8.50
C LEU A 326 12.65 -8.75 9.34
N PHE A 327 12.66 -10.08 9.46
CA PHE A 327 13.55 -10.81 10.39
C PHE A 327 14.68 -11.61 9.70
N ASP A 328 14.53 -11.92 8.40
CA ASP A 328 15.48 -12.69 7.58
C ASP A 328 16.31 -11.79 6.65
#